data_591246d99988fb81a9194aee79978c33
#
_entry.id   591246d99988fb81a9194aee79978c33
#
_cell.length_a   1.000
_cell.length_b   1.000
_cell.length_c   1.000
_cell.angle_alpha   90.00
_cell.angle_beta   90.00
_cell.angle_gamma   90.00
#
_symmetry.space_group_name_H-M   'P 1'
#
loop_
_entity.id
_entity.type
_entity.pdbx_description
1 polymer ?
#
loop_
_entity_poly.entity_id
_entity_poly.type
_entity_poly.pdbx_seq_one_letter_code
_entity_poly.pdbx_strand_id
1 'polypeptide(L)'
;YSPALKKVSTFKNPVSFGPRITAWYNPNSSVAIGLDLGSHAFASKTDPLLPAIKTYNLLYSGLIAYKFNNGYILKEDAAVSPYLFAKLQGSWATTPIFKESVNGFGIPIGAGINFKIANNVALNVNGGYSFAVKNADDHIFFGAGIMLDLGKGKEVAEDTIPVVVETPVDTDGDGIYDLDDACPTVAGLAQFNGCPDTDGDGIEDSKDECPTVAGLAEFNGCPDRD
;
A
#
# COMPACT_ATOMS: atom_id res chain seq x y z
N TYR A 1 -37.41 20.79 -22.88
CA TYR A 1 -36.73 21.27 -21.65
C TYR A 1 -37.74 22.16 -20.93
N SER A 2 -38.37 21.63 -19.87
CA SER A 2 -39.30 22.39 -19.05
C SER A 2 -38.54 23.34 -18.12
N PRO A 3 -38.84 24.66 -18.16
CA PRO A 3 -38.18 25.62 -17.24
C PRO A 3 -38.47 25.37 -15.74
N ALA A 4 -39.44 24.52 -15.45
CA ALA A 4 -39.86 24.20 -14.07
C ALA A 4 -38.80 23.37 -13.30
N LEU A 5 -37.96 22.57 -13.99
CA LEU A 5 -36.92 21.77 -13.34
C LEU A 5 -35.69 22.60 -12.93
N LYS A 6 -35.49 23.78 -13.52
CA LYS A 6 -34.39 24.68 -13.17
C LYS A 6 -34.60 25.43 -11.83
N LYS A 7 -35.80 25.38 -11.26
CA LYS A 7 -36.18 26.12 -10.07
C LYS A 7 -36.22 25.30 -8.77
N VAL A 8 -35.90 24.00 -8.83
CA VAL A 8 -35.91 23.12 -7.66
C VAL A 8 -34.58 23.17 -6.87
N SER A 9 -33.57 23.86 -7.39
CA SER A 9 -32.21 23.90 -6.81
C SER A 9 -31.88 25.19 -6.06
N THR A 10 -32.74 25.64 -5.14
CA THR A 10 -32.34 26.73 -4.24
C THR A 10 -32.17 26.28 -2.80
N PHE A 11 -31.53 25.12 -2.60
CA PHE A 11 -30.95 24.82 -1.30
C PHE A 11 -29.54 25.38 -1.25
N LYS A 12 -29.36 26.49 -0.53
CA LYS A 12 -28.04 26.90 -0.09
C LYS A 12 -27.48 25.79 0.83
N ASN A 13 -26.51 25.02 0.30
CA ASN A 13 -25.80 23.92 0.97
C ASN A 13 -26.73 22.80 1.52
N PRO A 14 -27.38 22.01 0.68
CA PRO A 14 -28.14 20.87 1.15
C PRO A 14 -27.24 19.88 1.85
N VAL A 15 -27.65 19.42 3.02
CA VAL A 15 -27.00 18.33 3.72
C VAL A 15 -27.71 17.05 3.31
N SER A 16 -26.97 16.07 2.84
CA SER A 16 -27.53 14.77 2.47
C SER A 16 -27.04 13.68 3.43
N PHE A 17 -27.95 12.79 3.78
CA PHE A 17 -27.65 11.63 4.61
C PHE A 17 -28.31 10.40 4.04
N GLY A 18 -27.61 9.25 4.10
CA GLY A 18 -28.20 8.00 3.66
C GLY A 18 -27.33 6.77 3.87
N PRO A 19 -27.96 5.58 3.84
CA PRO A 19 -27.27 4.32 4.00
C PRO A 19 -26.39 4.02 2.78
N ARG A 20 -25.27 3.32 3.04
CA ARG A 20 -24.27 2.95 2.03
C ARG A 20 -23.75 1.54 2.26
N ILE A 21 -23.39 0.90 1.16
CA ILE A 21 -22.59 -0.33 1.14
C ILE A 21 -21.37 -0.05 0.30
N THR A 22 -20.21 -0.28 0.84
CA THR A 22 -18.93 -0.03 0.17
C THR A 22 -18.13 -1.32 0.13
N ALA A 23 -17.62 -1.69 -1.01
CA ALA A 23 -16.68 -2.81 -1.19
C ALA A 23 -15.29 -2.26 -1.49
N TRP A 24 -14.28 -2.70 -0.74
CA TRP A 24 -12.90 -2.26 -0.87
C TRP A 24 -11.99 -3.39 -1.30
N TYR A 25 -11.07 -3.06 -2.17
CA TYR A 25 -9.90 -3.84 -2.53
C TYR A 25 -8.65 -3.05 -2.14
N ASN A 26 -7.71 -3.68 -1.45
CA ASN A 26 -6.52 -3.04 -0.94
C ASN A 26 -5.30 -3.46 -1.77
N PRO A 27 -4.86 -2.66 -2.77
CA PRO A 27 -3.65 -2.96 -3.52
C PRO A 27 -2.39 -2.91 -2.65
N ASN A 28 -2.40 -2.12 -1.59
CA ASN A 28 -1.35 -2.09 -0.56
C ASN A 28 -1.93 -1.69 0.81
N SER A 29 -1.08 -1.58 1.82
CA SER A 29 -1.49 -1.23 3.18
C SER A 29 -2.08 0.18 3.31
N SER A 30 -1.65 1.12 2.47
CA SER A 30 -2.03 2.53 2.57
C SER A 30 -3.19 2.92 1.67
N VAL A 31 -3.39 2.23 0.55
CA VAL A 31 -4.38 2.61 -0.47
C VAL A 31 -5.47 1.56 -0.56
N ALA A 32 -6.70 2.01 -0.69
CA ALA A 32 -7.85 1.19 -1.07
C ALA A 32 -8.51 1.80 -2.30
N ILE A 33 -9.00 0.93 -3.18
CA ILE A 33 -9.91 1.27 -4.27
C ILE A 33 -11.21 0.52 -4.07
N GLY A 34 -12.32 1.10 -4.47
CA GLY A 34 -13.58 0.45 -4.17
C GLY A 34 -14.77 0.96 -4.96
N LEU A 35 -15.87 0.29 -4.74
CA LEU A 35 -17.19 0.62 -5.24
C LEU A 35 -18.10 0.94 -4.07
N ASP A 36 -18.94 1.93 -4.24
CA ASP A 36 -19.87 2.40 -3.22
C ASP A 36 -21.26 2.53 -3.83
N LEU A 37 -22.22 1.92 -3.18
CA LEU A 37 -23.65 2.00 -3.52
C LEU A 37 -24.39 2.58 -2.34
N GLY A 38 -25.27 3.53 -2.59
CA GLY A 38 -26.02 4.17 -1.52
C GLY A 38 -27.34 4.76 -2.01
N SER A 39 -28.11 5.22 -1.08
CA SER A 39 -29.31 5.99 -1.37
C SER A 39 -29.37 7.22 -0.47
N HIS A 40 -29.86 8.32 -1.06
CA HIS A 40 -30.17 9.51 -0.29
C HIS A 40 -31.65 9.85 -0.48
N ALA A 41 -32.29 10.23 0.61
CA ALA A 41 -33.62 10.80 0.58
C ALA A 41 -33.52 12.31 0.82
N PHE A 42 -34.00 13.10 -0.12
CA PHE A 42 -34.18 14.54 0.06
C PHE A 42 -35.67 14.82 0.28
N ALA A 43 -35.98 15.59 1.32
CA ALA A 43 -37.30 16.15 1.49
C ALA A 43 -37.26 17.62 1.03
N SER A 44 -37.83 17.89 -0.13
CA SER A 44 -38.01 19.26 -0.60
C SER A 44 -39.38 19.76 -0.21
N LYS A 45 -39.42 20.85 0.55
CA LYS A 45 -40.64 21.58 0.88
C LYS A 45 -40.64 22.86 0.06
N THR A 46 -41.21 22.80 -1.13
CA THR A 46 -41.29 23.95 -2.07
C THR A 46 -42.41 24.93 -1.68
N ASP A 47 -43.40 24.46 -0.96
CA ASP A 47 -44.53 25.26 -0.47
C ASP A 47 -44.92 24.79 0.93
N PRO A 48 -45.13 25.70 1.92
CA PRO A 48 -45.59 25.34 3.26
C PRO A 48 -46.92 24.60 3.30
N LEU A 49 -47.73 24.74 2.26
CA LEU A 49 -49.09 24.17 2.15
C LEU A 49 -49.09 22.80 1.45
N LEU A 50 -47.98 22.42 0.81
CA LEU A 50 -47.88 21.13 0.10
C LEU A 50 -47.09 20.12 0.94
N PRO A 51 -47.45 18.80 0.85
CA PRO A 51 -46.65 17.77 1.50
C PRO A 51 -45.25 17.74 0.89
N ALA A 52 -44.25 17.52 1.75
CA ALA A 52 -42.86 17.41 1.32
C ALA A 52 -42.70 16.28 0.27
N ILE A 53 -42.15 16.63 -0.87
CA ILE A 53 -41.88 15.66 -1.93
C ILE A 53 -40.61 14.90 -1.52
N LYS A 54 -40.73 13.60 -1.28
CA LYS A 54 -39.59 12.72 -1.03
C LYS A 54 -39.02 12.25 -2.38
N THR A 55 -37.81 12.66 -2.70
CA THR A 55 -37.06 12.17 -3.85
C THR A 55 -36.04 11.13 -3.36
N TYR A 56 -36.05 9.96 -3.96
CA TYR A 56 -35.07 8.92 -3.68
C TYR A 56 -34.01 8.93 -4.76
N ASN A 57 -32.76 9.07 -4.35
CA ASN A 57 -31.62 9.03 -5.25
C ASN A 57 -30.84 7.77 -5.00
N LEU A 58 -30.61 6.98 -6.06
CA LEU A 58 -29.60 5.93 -6.05
C LEU A 58 -28.25 6.55 -6.37
N LEU A 59 -27.26 6.26 -5.55
CA LEU A 59 -25.89 6.71 -5.73
C LEU A 59 -25.02 5.50 -6.04
N TYR A 60 -24.11 5.67 -7.01
CA TYR A 60 -23.09 4.69 -7.34
C TYR A 60 -21.77 5.41 -7.57
N SER A 61 -20.67 4.89 -7.02
CA SER A 61 -19.38 5.54 -7.18
C SER A 61 -18.22 4.56 -7.19
N GLY A 62 -17.19 4.91 -7.96
CA GLY A 62 -15.84 4.43 -7.76
C GLY A 62 -15.10 5.33 -6.79
N LEU A 63 -14.30 4.77 -5.91
CA LEU A 63 -13.55 5.51 -4.92
C LEU A 63 -12.08 5.08 -4.86
N ILE A 64 -11.25 6.04 -4.47
CA ILE A 64 -9.90 5.81 -3.98
C ILE A 64 -9.80 6.35 -2.56
N ALA A 65 -9.17 5.61 -1.67
CA ALA A 65 -8.99 6.01 -0.29
C ALA A 65 -7.55 5.81 0.19
N TYR A 66 -7.07 6.74 1.02
CA TYR A 66 -5.84 6.60 1.78
C TYR A 66 -6.18 6.22 3.22
N LYS A 67 -5.65 5.10 3.67
CA LYS A 67 -5.88 4.53 5.00
C LYS A 67 -4.78 4.93 5.97
N PHE A 68 -5.15 5.31 7.18
CA PHE A 68 -4.19 5.62 8.23
C PHE A 68 -3.74 4.37 9.03
N ASN A 69 -4.49 3.27 8.94
CA ASN A 69 -4.11 1.96 9.50
C ASN A 69 -3.21 1.18 8.53
N ASN A 70 -2.08 1.75 8.19
CA ASN A 70 -1.16 1.27 7.18
C ASN A 70 0.16 0.69 7.73
N GLY A 71 0.22 0.47 9.05
CA GLY A 71 1.41 0.00 9.75
C GLY A 71 2.37 1.12 10.18
N TYR A 72 2.34 2.29 9.50
CA TYR A 72 3.18 3.45 9.83
C TYR A 72 2.51 4.40 10.83
N ILE A 73 1.23 4.71 10.62
CA ILE A 73 0.49 5.67 11.46
C ILE A 73 -0.30 4.91 12.52
N LEU A 74 -1.07 3.92 12.12
CA LEU A 74 -1.81 3.01 12.99
C LEU A 74 -1.53 1.57 12.55
N LYS A 75 -1.66 0.63 13.49
CA LYS A 75 -1.55 -0.81 13.20
C LYS A 75 -2.56 -1.20 12.12
N GLU A 76 -2.17 -2.09 11.21
CA GLU A 76 -3.03 -2.55 10.10
C GLU A 76 -4.32 -3.24 10.61
N ASP A 77 -4.26 -3.91 11.75
CA ASP A 77 -5.37 -4.62 12.39
C ASP A 77 -6.17 -3.77 13.37
N ALA A 78 -5.91 -2.45 13.40
CA ALA A 78 -6.61 -1.54 14.33
C ALA A 78 -8.13 -1.67 14.20
N ALA A 79 -8.81 -1.72 15.34
CA ALA A 79 -10.28 -1.80 15.40
C ALA A 79 -10.95 -0.56 14.81
N VAL A 80 -10.26 0.57 14.82
CA VAL A 80 -10.72 1.85 14.29
C VAL A 80 -9.75 2.30 13.20
N SER A 81 -10.25 2.53 12.00
CA SER A 81 -9.45 2.81 10.81
C SER A 81 -9.94 4.09 10.13
N PRO A 82 -9.37 5.25 10.47
CA PRO A 82 -9.65 6.49 9.75
C PRO A 82 -9.04 6.45 8.33
N TYR A 83 -9.68 7.19 7.41
CA TYR A 83 -9.24 7.28 6.02
C TYR A 83 -9.68 8.60 5.39
N LEU A 84 -8.97 9.01 4.34
CA LEU A 84 -9.39 10.07 3.42
C LEU A 84 -9.81 9.42 2.09
N PHE A 85 -10.74 10.05 1.38
CA PHE A 85 -11.18 9.51 0.10
C PHE A 85 -11.54 10.59 -0.91
N ALA A 86 -11.48 10.19 -2.18
CA ALA A 86 -12.08 10.88 -3.31
C ALA A 86 -12.93 9.87 -4.12
N LYS A 87 -14.06 10.32 -4.64
CA LYS A 87 -15.00 9.49 -5.40
C LYS A 87 -15.33 10.13 -6.75
N LEU A 88 -15.62 9.27 -7.73
CA LEU A 88 -16.35 9.63 -8.92
C LEU A 88 -17.77 9.08 -8.76
N GLN A 89 -18.74 9.94 -8.55
CA GLN A 89 -20.09 9.55 -8.15
C GLN A 89 -21.11 9.91 -9.21
N GLY A 90 -21.87 8.91 -9.64
CA GLY A 90 -23.11 9.10 -10.37
C GLY A 90 -24.31 9.04 -9.43
N SER A 91 -25.35 9.75 -9.78
CA SER A 91 -26.64 9.71 -9.09
C SER A 91 -27.78 9.52 -10.08
N TRP A 92 -28.73 8.69 -9.70
CA TRP A 92 -29.97 8.52 -10.42
C TRP A 92 -31.13 8.87 -9.50
N ALA A 93 -31.80 9.98 -9.84
CA ALA A 93 -32.94 10.49 -9.09
C ALA A 93 -34.23 10.18 -9.82
N THR A 94 -35.24 9.71 -9.11
CA THR A 94 -36.58 9.51 -9.61
C THR A 94 -37.53 10.32 -8.77
N THR A 95 -38.28 11.22 -9.42
CA THR A 95 -39.37 11.95 -8.77
C THR A 95 -40.69 11.23 -8.99
N PRO A 96 -41.41 10.83 -7.95
CA PRO A 96 -42.67 10.08 -8.10
C PRO A 96 -43.74 10.83 -8.86
N ILE A 97 -43.69 12.15 -8.83
CA ILE A 97 -44.73 13.03 -9.41
C ILE A 97 -44.57 13.22 -10.93
N PHE A 98 -43.31 13.34 -11.41
CA PHE A 98 -43.05 13.67 -12.82
C PHE A 98 -42.60 12.47 -13.65
N LYS A 99 -42.39 11.29 -13.07
CA LYS A 99 -41.86 10.08 -13.74
C LYS A 99 -40.60 10.31 -14.58
N GLU A 100 -39.94 11.44 -14.36
CA GLU A 100 -38.69 11.77 -15.03
C GLU A 100 -37.50 11.36 -14.17
N SER A 101 -36.49 10.76 -14.79
CA SER A 101 -35.22 10.42 -14.13
C SER A 101 -34.16 11.46 -14.54
N VAL A 102 -33.43 11.94 -13.54
CA VAL A 102 -32.30 12.84 -13.76
C VAL A 102 -31.02 12.15 -13.32
N ASN A 103 -30.04 12.09 -14.20
CA ASN A 103 -28.73 11.60 -13.89
C ASN A 103 -27.81 12.77 -13.54
N GLY A 104 -27.24 12.73 -12.34
CA GLY A 104 -26.25 13.69 -11.88
C GLY A 104 -24.85 13.05 -11.81
N PHE A 105 -23.83 13.90 -11.84
CA PHE A 105 -22.46 13.49 -11.65
C PHE A 105 -21.70 14.49 -10.76
N GLY A 106 -20.90 13.97 -9.84
CA GLY A 106 -20.14 14.78 -8.89
C GLY A 106 -18.85 14.10 -8.43
N ILE A 107 -18.02 14.87 -7.74
CA ILE A 107 -16.74 14.44 -7.18
C ILE A 107 -16.76 14.69 -5.67
N PRO A 108 -17.22 13.72 -4.86
CA PRO A 108 -17.14 13.79 -3.41
C PRO A 108 -15.71 13.59 -2.92
N ILE A 109 -15.29 14.48 -2.02
CA ILE A 109 -14.02 14.37 -1.29
C ILE A 109 -14.33 14.45 0.21
N GLY A 110 -13.68 13.64 1.02
CA GLY A 110 -13.96 13.63 2.44
C GLY A 110 -13.10 12.69 3.27
N ALA A 111 -13.54 12.51 4.49
CA ALA A 111 -12.93 11.60 5.45
C ALA A 111 -13.98 10.63 6.01
N GLY A 112 -13.49 9.52 6.51
CA GLY A 112 -14.33 8.54 7.19
C GLY A 112 -13.58 7.72 8.21
N ILE A 113 -14.34 6.95 8.94
CA ILE A 113 -13.83 6.02 9.95
C ILE A 113 -14.54 4.68 9.74
N ASN A 114 -13.76 3.62 9.71
CA ASN A 114 -14.24 2.24 9.76
C ASN A 114 -14.08 1.69 11.17
N PHE A 115 -15.12 1.07 11.68
CA PHE A 115 -15.14 0.34 12.95
C PHE A 115 -15.24 -1.15 12.63
N LYS A 116 -14.16 -1.88 12.83
CA LYS A 116 -14.08 -3.32 12.53
C LYS A 116 -15.07 -4.11 13.38
N ILE A 117 -15.95 -4.87 12.74
CA ILE A 117 -16.91 -5.77 13.39
C ILE A 117 -16.45 -7.22 13.25
N ALA A 118 -15.91 -7.57 12.06
CA ALA A 118 -15.38 -8.89 11.73
C ALA A 118 -14.15 -8.73 10.83
N ASN A 119 -13.48 -9.81 10.47
CA ASN A 119 -12.23 -9.76 9.70
C ASN A 119 -12.34 -8.99 8.38
N ASN A 120 -13.50 -9.08 7.73
CA ASN A 120 -13.74 -8.48 6.42
C ASN A 120 -14.96 -7.54 6.40
N VAL A 121 -15.50 -7.19 7.57
CA VAL A 121 -16.69 -6.33 7.69
C VAL A 121 -16.44 -5.23 8.70
N ALA A 122 -16.78 -4.00 8.34
CA ALA A 122 -16.75 -2.87 9.24
C ALA A 122 -18.02 -2.00 9.12
N LEU A 123 -18.39 -1.35 10.21
CA LEU A 123 -19.26 -0.19 10.15
C LEU A 123 -18.45 0.98 9.62
N ASN A 124 -19.04 1.69 8.67
CA ASN A 124 -18.43 2.85 8.03
C ASN A 124 -19.24 4.10 8.31
N VAL A 125 -18.56 5.14 8.76
CA VAL A 125 -19.14 6.49 8.86
C VAL A 125 -18.23 7.42 8.08
N ASN A 126 -18.81 8.20 7.18
CA ASN A 126 -18.04 9.13 6.36
C ASN A 126 -18.78 10.43 6.13
N GLY A 127 -18.04 11.47 5.78
CA GLY A 127 -18.60 12.76 5.43
C GLY A 127 -17.61 13.58 4.62
N GLY A 128 -18.14 14.59 3.98
CA GLY A 128 -17.31 15.44 3.12
C GLY A 128 -18.14 16.42 2.29
N TYR A 129 -17.50 16.90 1.25
CA TYR A 129 -18.08 17.84 0.31
C TYR A 129 -18.12 17.23 -1.09
N SER A 130 -19.24 17.32 -1.76
CA SER A 130 -19.43 16.86 -3.13
C SER A 130 -19.44 18.05 -4.07
N PHE A 131 -18.47 18.07 -4.98
CA PHE A 131 -18.40 19.04 -6.06
C PHE A 131 -19.28 18.58 -7.22
N ALA A 132 -20.20 19.44 -7.64
CA ALA A 132 -21.07 19.18 -8.76
C ALA A 132 -20.32 19.30 -10.09
N VAL A 133 -20.51 18.33 -10.98
CA VAL A 133 -19.93 18.35 -12.33
C VAL A 133 -21.03 18.50 -13.37
N LYS A 134 -22.11 17.73 -13.24
CA LYS A 134 -23.22 17.76 -14.19
C LYS A 134 -24.53 17.38 -13.50
N ASN A 135 -25.58 18.19 -13.69
CA ASN A 135 -26.92 17.94 -13.16
C ASN A 135 -26.96 17.56 -11.67
N ALA A 136 -26.07 18.14 -10.89
CA ALA A 136 -25.94 17.95 -9.45
C ALA A 136 -25.72 19.32 -8.81
N ASP A 137 -25.87 19.40 -7.51
CA ASP A 137 -25.57 20.60 -6.72
C ASP A 137 -24.40 20.29 -5.76
N ASP A 138 -23.59 21.32 -5.50
CA ASP A 138 -22.57 21.25 -4.47
C ASP A 138 -23.25 21.05 -3.11
N HIS A 139 -22.79 20.08 -2.32
CA HIS A 139 -23.41 19.81 -1.03
C HIS A 139 -22.47 19.14 -0.05
N ILE A 140 -22.75 19.32 1.24
CA ILE A 140 -22.15 18.54 2.31
C ILE A 140 -22.92 17.22 2.42
N PHE A 141 -22.23 16.13 2.57
CA PHE A 141 -22.85 14.83 2.75
C PHE A 141 -22.30 14.10 3.98
N PHE A 142 -23.16 13.26 4.55
CA PHE A 142 -22.79 12.27 5.55
C PHE A 142 -23.34 10.92 5.12
N GLY A 143 -22.60 9.88 5.42
CA GLY A 143 -22.98 8.51 5.13
C GLY A 143 -22.64 7.59 6.28
N ALA A 144 -23.50 6.62 6.50
CA ALA A 144 -23.23 5.49 7.40
C ALA A 144 -23.64 4.21 6.69
N GLY A 145 -22.90 3.15 6.92
CA GLY A 145 -23.17 1.90 6.23
C GLY A 145 -22.21 0.79 6.60
N ILE A 146 -22.17 -0.23 5.74
CA ILE A 146 -21.31 -1.38 5.88
C ILE A 146 -20.22 -1.29 4.83
N MET A 147 -18.99 -1.50 5.25
CA MET A 147 -17.83 -1.68 4.38
C MET A 147 -17.44 -3.16 4.38
N LEU A 148 -17.30 -3.71 3.18
CA LEU A 148 -16.80 -5.05 2.93
C LEU A 148 -15.37 -4.95 2.42
N ASP A 149 -14.44 -5.56 3.13
CA ASP A 149 -13.05 -5.69 2.71
C ASP A 149 -12.90 -6.96 1.88
N LEU A 150 -12.63 -6.81 0.60
CA LEU A 150 -12.44 -7.92 -0.34
C LEU A 150 -11.03 -8.53 -0.27
N GLY A 151 -10.23 -8.09 0.69
CA GLY A 151 -8.88 -8.54 0.92
C GLY A 151 -7.82 -7.68 0.27
N LYS A 152 -6.59 -8.01 0.58
CA LYS A 152 -5.42 -7.45 -0.08
C LYS A 152 -5.31 -8.10 -1.45
N GLY A 153 -4.95 -7.31 -2.47
CA GLY A 153 -4.33 -7.85 -3.67
C GLY A 153 -3.24 -8.80 -3.21
N LYS A 154 -2.98 -9.86 -3.94
CA LYS A 154 -1.70 -10.54 -3.77
C LYS A 154 -0.68 -9.43 -3.76
N GLU A 155 -0.05 -9.17 -2.63
CA GLU A 155 1.26 -8.56 -2.67
C GLU A 155 1.93 -9.38 -3.76
N VAL A 156 2.25 -8.73 -4.89
CA VAL A 156 3.36 -9.19 -5.68
C VAL A 156 4.41 -9.21 -4.59
N ALA A 157 4.69 -10.41 -4.07
CA ALA A 157 5.90 -10.60 -3.34
C ALA A 157 6.90 -9.94 -4.29
N GLU A 158 7.34 -8.75 -3.93
CA GLU A 158 8.63 -8.32 -4.37
C GLU A 158 9.40 -9.58 -4.05
N ASP A 159 9.78 -10.33 -5.11
CA ASP A 159 10.76 -11.37 -4.98
C ASP A 159 11.94 -10.61 -4.35
N THR A 160 11.85 -10.46 -3.06
CA THR A 160 13.01 -10.45 -2.22
C THR A 160 13.51 -11.86 -2.50
N ILE A 161 14.27 -11.99 -3.60
CA ILE A 161 15.35 -12.95 -3.66
C ILE A 161 15.85 -12.88 -2.22
N PRO A 162 15.67 -13.94 -1.38
CA PRO A 162 16.29 -13.90 -0.11
C PRO A 162 17.71 -13.53 -0.49
N VAL A 163 18.17 -12.37 -0.07
CA VAL A 163 19.58 -12.09 0.00
C VAL A 163 19.98 -13.12 1.04
N VAL A 164 20.31 -14.30 0.53
CA VAL A 164 21.15 -15.25 1.26
C VAL A 164 22.39 -14.38 1.45
N VAL A 165 22.47 -13.74 2.59
CA VAL A 165 23.71 -13.26 3.13
C VAL A 165 24.41 -14.59 3.40
N GLU A 166 25.05 -15.12 2.34
CA GLU A 166 26.02 -16.17 2.50
C GLU A 166 27.01 -15.55 3.47
N THR A 167 26.98 -16.02 4.71
CA THR A 167 28.04 -15.71 5.65
C THR A 167 29.29 -16.19 4.93
N PRO A 168 30.25 -15.28 4.65
CA PRO A 168 31.45 -15.68 3.94
C PRO A 168 32.05 -16.87 4.65
N VAL A 169 32.25 -17.94 3.91
CA VAL A 169 32.80 -19.20 4.42
C VAL A 169 34.31 -19.02 4.48
N ASP A 170 34.90 -19.43 5.58
CA ASP A 170 36.34 -19.55 5.84
C ASP A 170 36.55 -21.00 6.28
N THR A 171 36.95 -21.83 5.33
CA THR A 171 36.95 -23.30 5.51
C THR A 171 38.07 -23.79 6.40
N ASP A 172 39.25 -23.15 6.40
CA ASP A 172 40.41 -23.55 7.21
C ASP A 172 40.62 -22.67 8.43
N GLY A 173 39.89 -21.54 8.53
CA GLY A 173 39.86 -20.71 9.75
C GLY A 173 41.07 -19.79 9.92
N ASP A 174 41.75 -19.41 8.85
CA ASP A 174 42.90 -18.50 8.89
C ASP A 174 42.53 -17.00 8.88
N GLY A 175 41.24 -16.70 8.71
CA GLY A 175 40.70 -15.35 8.70
C GLY A 175 40.57 -14.76 7.32
N ILE A 176 40.84 -15.51 6.26
CA ILE A 176 40.62 -15.15 4.86
C ILE A 176 39.47 -16.02 4.33
N TYR A 177 38.49 -15.37 3.69
CA TYR A 177 37.34 -16.12 3.21
C TYR A 177 37.67 -16.89 1.91
N ASP A 178 37.09 -18.07 1.76
CA ASP A 178 37.33 -18.98 0.62
C ASP A 178 37.34 -18.30 -0.75
N LEU A 179 36.56 -17.21 -0.94
CA LEU A 179 36.49 -16.45 -2.19
C LEU A 179 37.72 -15.58 -2.45
N ASP A 180 38.41 -15.17 -1.39
CA ASP A 180 39.59 -14.31 -1.43
C ASP A 180 40.86 -15.09 -1.10
N ASP A 181 40.72 -16.39 -0.78
CA ASP A 181 41.79 -17.31 -0.36
C ASP A 181 42.30 -18.11 -1.57
N ALA A 182 43.60 -18.06 -1.80
CA ALA A 182 44.27 -18.86 -2.82
C ALA A 182 44.48 -20.34 -2.38
N CYS A 183 44.40 -20.64 -1.07
CA CYS A 183 44.54 -21.95 -0.46
C CYS A 183 43.40 -22.32 0.47
N PRO A 184 42.10 -22.32 0.06
CA PRO A 184 40.92 -22.32 0.92
C PRO A 184 40.72 -23.48 1.89
N THR A 185 41.61 -24.42 1.91
CA THR A 185 41.56 -25.64 2.76
C THR A 185 42.82 -25.85 3.59
N VAL A 186 43.78 -24.93 3.52
CA VAL A 186 45.05 -25.01 4.24
C VAL A 186 45.41 -23.64 4.78
N ALA A 187 45.21 -23.47 6.07
CA ALA A 187 45.43 -22.20 6.76
C ALA A 187 46.83 -21.63 6.50
N GLY A 188 46.87 -20.36 6.12
CA GLY A 188 48.11 -19.70 5.74
C GLY A 188 48.21 -18.25 6.18
N LEU A 189 48.94 -17.44 5.46
CA LEU A 189 49.24 -16.07 5.80
C LEU A 189 48.58 -15.07 4.86
N ALA A 190 48.09 -13.99 5.39
CA ALA A 190 47.42 -12.95 4.61
C ALA A 190 48.32 -12.32 3.54
N GLN A 191 49.64 -12.28 3.78
CA GLN A 191 50.61 -11.79 2.78
C GLN A 191 50.75 -12.70 1.55
N PHE A 192 50.32 -13.97 1.65
CA PHE A 192 50.28 -14.96 0.57
C PHE A 192 48.85 -15.32 0.17
N ASN A 193 47.89 -14.44 0.46
CA ASN A 193 46.46 -14.64 0.16
C ASN A 193 45.94 -15.98 0.68
N GLY A 194 46.28 -16.35 1.94
CA GLY A 194 45.82 -17.57 2.59
C GLY A 194 46.70 -18.81 2.33
N CYS A 195 47.80 -18.70 1.59
CA CYS A 195 48.69 -19.83 1.42
C CYS A 195 49.76 -19.91 2.51
N PRO A 196 50.19 -21.13 2.91
CA PRO A 196 51.19 -21.33 3.94
C PRO A 196 52.61 -20.99 3.50
N ASP A 197 53.44 -20.65 4.49
CA ASP A 197 54.88 -20.52 4.44
C ASP A 197 55.40 -21.29 5.67
N THR A 198 55.71 -22.54 5.43
CA THR A 198 55.92 -23.51 6.55
C THR A 198 57.20 -23.26 7.34
N ASP A 199 58.27 -22.76 6.72
CA ASP A 199 59.53 -22.51 7.39
C ASP A 199 59.76 -21.02 7.71
N GLY A 200 58.89 -20.12 7.17
CA GLY A 200 58.89 -18.72 7.52
C GLY A 200 59.98 -17.88 6.86
N ASP A 201 60.47 -18.30 5.70
CA ASP A 201 61.53 -17.60 4.99
C ASP A 201 60.99 -16.46 4.05
N GLY A 202 59.66 -16.35 3.94
CA GLY A 202 59.00 -15.32 3.19
C GLY A 202 58.64 -15.75 1.76
N ILE A 203 58.71 -17.01 1.44
CA ILE A 203 58.28 -17.62 0.20
C ILE A 203 57.16 -18.62 0.49
N GLU A 204 56.06 -18.52 -0.23
CA GLU A 204 54.95 -19.46 -0.02
C GLU A 204 55.36 -20.91 -0.41
N ASP A 205 54.87 -21.92 0.28
CA ASP A 205 55.24 -23.32 0.07
C ASP A 205 55.09 -23.78 -1.39
N SER A 206 54.15 -23.24 -2.12
CA SER A 206 53.90 -23.57 -3.55
C SER A 206 54.97 -23.02 -4.50
N LYS A 207 55.76 -22.06 -4.05
CA LYS A 207 56.83 -21.38 -4.80
C LYS A 207 58.22 -21.66 -4.25
N ASP A 208 58.26 -22.42 -3.15
CA ASP A 208 59.48 -22.80 -2.45
C ASP A 208 59.96 -24.20 -2.89
N GLU A 209 61.21 -24.33 -3.34
CA GLU A 209 61.78 -25.61 -3.64
C GLU A 209 62.19 -26.39 -2.38
N CYS A 210 62.27 -25.72 -1.23
CA CYS A 210 62.63 -26.32 0.06
C CYS A 210 61.64 -25.96 1.18
N PRO A 211 60.32 -26.24 1.06
CA PRO A 211 59.24 -25.65 1.87
C PRO A 211 59.30 -25.90 3.38
N THR A 212 60.30 -26.61 3.88
CA THR A 212 60.49 -26.93 5.30
C THR A 212 61.88 -26.53 5.83
N VAL A 213 62.69 -25.87 5.00
CA VAL A 213 64.05 -25.48 5.36
C VAL A 213 64.31 -24.06 4.83
N ALA A 214 64.19 -23.09 5.70
CA ALA A 214 64.31 -21.69 5.37
C ALA A 214 65.58 -21.34 4.57
N GLY A 215 65.40 -20.66 3.47
CA GLY A 215 66.47 -20.32 2.56
C GLY A 215 66.43 -18.90 2.03
N LEU A 216 66.97 -18.69 0.84
CA LEU A 216 67.04 -17.37 0.24
C LEU A 216 66.21 -17.32 -1.04
N ALA A 217 65.58 -16.20 -1.33
CA ALA A 217 64.79 -16.01 -2.53
C ALA A 217 65.61 -16.19 -3.84
N GLU A 218 66.90 -15.94 -3.79
CA GLU A 218 67.83 -16.16 -4.95
C GLU A 218 68.05 -17.64 -5.25
N PHE A 219 67.80 -18.53 -4.28
CA PHE A 219 67.85 -20.00 -4.43
C PHE A 219 66.47 -20.65 -4.35
N ASN A 220 65.43 -19.91 -4.72
CA ASN A 220 64.03 -20.36 -4.69
C ASN A 220 63.62 -20.97 -3.33
N GLY A 221 64.03 -20.36 -2.21
CA GLY A 221 63.71 -20.85 -0.85
C GLY A 221 64.61 -21.91 -0.32
N CYS A 222 65.65 -22.32 -1.04
CA CYS A 222 66.62 -23.24 -0.50
C CYS A 222 67.80 -22.55 0.17
N PRO A 223 68.47 -23.17 1.18
CA PRO A 223 69.68 -22.63 1.76
C PRO A 223 70.85 -22.66 0.79
N ASP A 224 71.79 -21.71 0.95
CA ASP A 224 73.05 -21.74 0.22
C ASP A 224 73.84 -23.00 0.66
N ARG A 225 74.34 -23.76 -0.29
CA ARG A 225 75.04 -25.03 -0.09
C ARG A 225 76.53 -24.92 -0.26
N ASP A 226 77.12 -23.72 -0.36
CA ASP A 226 78.56 -23.56 -0.45
C ASP A 226 79.30 -23.65 0.87
#